data_b15b1dc130f612475f40b8a2fad681ba
#
_entry.id   b15b1dc130f612475f40b8a2fad681ba
#
_cell.length_a   1.000
_cell.length_b   1.000
_cell.length_c   1.000
_cell.angle_alpha   90.00
_cell.angle_beta   90.00
_cell.angle_gamma   90.00
#
_symmetry.space_group_name_H-M   'P 1'
#
loop_
_entity.id
_entity.type
_entity.pdbx_description
1 polymer ?
#
loop_
_entity_poly.entity_id
_entity_poly.type
_entity_poly.pdbx_seq_one_letter_code
_entity_poly.pdbx_strand_id
1 'polypeptide(L)'
;MGIEENKRLVARMWECLYRKDWDGVAACIAEDGHYEDVPAPDAGARGPANVVRRLRVGLEPVARFEHEVHRVVAEGPSVIVEHTETWHFETGEKVVNHFVTVHELRDGKIRLWRDYWDLGTMMSQAPKWWIEQIARHSEAEWS
;
A
#
# COMPACT_ATOMS: atom_id res chain seq x y z
N MET A 1 -6.77 -20.83 -6.99
CA MET A 1 -7.31 -20.18 -5.76
C MET A 1 -8.69 -19.64 -6.04
N GLY A 2 -9.60 -19.84 -5.12
CA GLY A 2 -10.95 -19.30 -5.26
C GLY A 2 -11.02 -17.82 -4.89
N ILE A 3 -12.13 -17.19 -5.29
CA ILE A 3 -12.38 -15.78 -5.02
C ILE A 3 -12.33 -15.46 -3.51
N GLU A 4 -12.96 -16.31 -2.69
CA GLU A 4 -12.98 -16.09 -1.23
C GLU A 4 -11.59 -16.18 -0.61
N GLU A 5 -10.76 -17.09 -1.09
CA GLU A 5 -9.37 -17.22 -0.62
C GLU A 5 -8.54 -16.01 -1.03
N ASN A 6 -8.76 -15.49 -2.24
CA ASN A 6 -8.09 -14.28 -2.72
C ASN A 6 -8.46 -13.06 -1.86
N LYS A 7 -9.74 -12.92 -1.53
CA LYS A 7 -10.22 -11.86 -0.64
C LYS A 7 -9.56 -11.95 0.74
N ARG A 8 -9.45 -13.15 1.28
CA ARG A 8 -8.84 -13.37 2.61
C ARG A 8 -7.35 -13.03 2.59
N LEU A 9 -6.65 -13.39 1.53
CA LEU A 9 -5.23 -13.06 1.40
C LEU A 9 -5.02 -11.54 1.36
N VAL A 10 -5.83 -10.85 0.57
CA VAL A 10 -5.76 -9.39 0.46
C VAL A 10 -6.05 -8.74 1.82
N ALA A 11 -7.10 -9.18 2.51
CA ALA A 11 -7.45 -8.66 3.84
C ALA A 11 -6.29 -8.86 4.83
N ARG A 12 -5.66 -10.04 4.82
CA ARG A 12 -4.52 -10.35 5.68
C ARG A 12 -3.33 -9.44 5.39
N MET A 13 -3.07 -9.19 4.10
CA MET A 13 -1.96 -8.31 3.72
C MET A 13 -2.15 -6.90 4.30
N TRP A 14 -3.35 -6.33 4.19
CA TRP A 14 -3.64 -5.01 4.75
C TRP A 14 -3.54 -4.98 6.27
N GLU A 15 -4.02 -6.03 6.94
CA GLU A 15 -3.86 -6.17 8.40
C GLU A 15 -2.38 -6.14 8.80
N CYS A 16 -1.54 -6.89 8.09
CA CYS A 16 -0.10 -6.92 8.34
C CYS A 16 0.51 -5.53 8.12
N LEU A 17 0.12 -4.84 7.06
CA LEU A 17 0.64 -3.51 6.74
C LEU A 17 0.36 -2.53 7.88
N TYR A 18 -0.87 -2.48 8.37
CA TYR A 18 -1.24 -1.53 9.42
C TYR A 18 -0.68 -1.88 10.80
N ARG A 19 -0.18 -3.10 10.99
CA ARG A 19 0.60 -3.49 12.17
C ARG A 19 2.10 -3.33 11.97
N LYS A 20 2.51 -2.88 10.79
CA LYS A 20 3.92 -2.82 10.38
C LYS A 20 4.61 -4.18 10.47
N ASP A 21 3.85 -5.25 10.23
CA ASP A 21 4.38 -6.59 10.07
C ASP A 21 4.86 -6.76 8.63
N TRP A 22 6.06 -6.26 8.37
CA TRP A 22 6.60 -6.21 7.02
C TRP A 22 6.91 -7.59 6.45
N ASP A 23 7.30 -8.53 7.29
CA ASP A 23 7.50 -9.93 6.87
C ASP A 23 6.16 -10.54 6.43
N GLY A 24 5.09 -10.24 7.16
CA GLY A 24 3.73 -10.68 6.79
C GLY A 24 3.28 -10.09 5.46
N VAL A 25 3.57 -8.81 5.21
CA VAL A 25 3.28 -8.17 3.93
C VAL A 25 4.07 -8.85 2.81
N ALA A 26 5.38 -9.02 2.99
CA ALA A 26 6.25 -9.65 2.00
C ALA A 26 5.77 -11.07 1.65
N ALA A 27 5.31 -11.81 2.63
CA ALA A 27 4.82 -13.19 2.45
C ALA A 27 3.59 -13.27 1.53
N CYS A 28 2.84 -12.18 1.39
CA CYS A 28 1.65 -12.11 0.53
C CYS A 28 1.97 -11.74 -0.93
N ILE A 29 3.22 -11.36 -1.24
CA ILE A 29 3.61 -10.82 -2.54
C ILE A 29 4.37 -11.88 -3.34
N ALA A 30 4.02 -12.03 -4.63
CA ALA A 30 4.73 -12.94 -5.54
C ALA A 30 6.16 -12.45 -5.77
N GLU A 31 7.08 -13.38 -6.10
CA GLU A 31 8.48 -13.05 -6.38
C GLU A 31 8.64 -11.97 -7.46
N ASP A 32 7.77 -12.00 -8.47
CA ASP A 32 7.72 -11.01 -9.54
C ASP A 32 6.61 -9.97 -9.34
N GLY A 33 6.07 -9.87 -8.12
CA GLY A 33 4.99 -8.95 -7.81
C GLY A 33 5.39 -7.50 -8.05
N HIS A 34 4.44 -6.71 -8.56
CA HIS A 34 4.66 -5.31 -8.86
C HIS A 34 3.70 -4.43 -8.08
N TYR A 35 4.25 -3.45 -7.39
CA TYR A 35 3.51 -2.42 -6.66
C TYR A 35 3.69 -1.07 -7.33
N GLU A 36 2.60 -0.34 -7.53
CA GLU A 36 2.70 1.04 -8.01
C GLU A 36 1.64 1.95 -7.37
N ASP A 37 2.00 3.21 -7.19
CA ASP A 37 1.09 4.28 -6.84
C ASP A 37 0.77 5.04 -8.13
N VAL A 38 -0.48 4.99 -8.57
CA VAL A 38 -0.88 5.57 -9.85
C VAL A 38 -0.56 7.07 -9.95
N PRO A 39 -0.78 7.90 -8.90
CA PRO A 39 -0.44 9.32 -9.00
C PRO A 39 1.05 9.64 -8.89
N ALA A 40 1.89 8.68 -8.48
CA ALA A 40 3.32 8.92 -8.35
C ALA A 40 4.03 8.78 -9.71
N PRO A 41 5.04 9.61 -9.98
CA PRO A 41 5.67 9.65 -11.31
C PRO A 41 6.78 8.63 -11.52
N ASP A 42 6.80 7.52 -10.80
CA ASP A 42 7.84 6.49 -10.95
C ASP A 42 7.24 5.14 -11.38
N ALA A 43 8.09 4.17 -11.62
CA ALA A 43 7.69 2.85 -12.11
C ALA A 43 7.25 1.89 -11.00
N GLY A 44 7.28 2.32 -9.74
CA GLY A 44 6.94 1.45 -8.61
C GLY A 44 8.06 0.52 -8.20
N ALA A 45 7.70 -0.58 -7.54
CA ALA A 45 8.67 -1.54 -6.99
C ALA A 45 8.33 -2.97 -7.41
N ARG A 46 9.35 -3.80 -7.59
CA ARG A 46 9.18 -5.20 -7.98
C ARG A 46 9.80 -6.12 -6.94
N GLY A 47 9.06 -7.18 -6.64
CA GLY A 47 9.46 -8.21 -5.69
C GLY A 47 9.18 -7.83 -4.25
N PRO A 48 9.02 -8.83 -3.37
CA PRO A 48 8.61 -8.59 -1.98
C PRO A 48 9.52 -7.63 -1.21
N ALA A 49 10.82 -7.81 -1.32
CA ALA A 49 11.79 -6.99 -0.59
C ALA A 49 11.75 -5.52 -1.02
N ASN A 50 11.69 -5.26 -2.32
CA ASN A 50 11.64 -3.90 -2.85
C ASN A 50 10.31 -3.22 -2.57
N VAL A 51 9.20 -3.95 -2.66
CA VAL A 51 7.87 -3.43 -2.32
C VAL A 51 7.85 -2.99 -0.86
N VAL A 52 8.32 -3.83 0.05
CA VAL A 52 8.38 -3.50 1.47
C VAL A 52 9.29 -2.29 1.71
N ARG A 53 10.45 -2.24 1.05
CA ARG A 53 11.37 -1.09 1.19
C ARG A 53 10.68 0.22 0.81
N ARG A 54 9.96 0.22 -0.32
CA ARG A 54 9.22 1.40 -0.76
C ARG A 54 8.11 1.79 0.22
N LEU A 55 7.32 0.81 0.67
CA LEU A 55 6.23 1.07 1.62
C LEU A 55 6.75 1.68 2.92
N ARG A 56 7.87 1.18 3.43
CA ARG A 56 8.44 1.65 4.68
C ARG A 56 8.89 3.10 4.64
N VAL A 57 9.36 3.57 3.48
CA VAL A 57 9.77 4.97 3.35
C VAL A 57 8.63 5.91 3.76
N GLY A 58 7.42 5.66 3.29
CA GLY A 58 6.28 6.49 3.61
C GLY A 58 5.59 6.15 4.93
N LEU A 59 5.55 4.88 5.30
CA LEU A 59 4.68 4.41 6.38
C LEU A 59 5.38 4.21 7.73
N GLU A 60 6.70 3.95 7.76
CA GLU A 60 7.41 3.83 9.04
C GLU A 60 7.26 5.08 9.92
N PRO A 61 7.33 6.31 9.36
CA PRO A 61 7.18 7.51 10.18
C PRO A 61 5.77 7.73 10.73
N VAL A 62 4.76 7.01 10.23
CA VAL A 62 3.39 7.15 10.73
C VAL A 62 3.29 6.50 12.09
N ALA A 63 2.81 7.24 13.09
CA ALA A 63 2.75 6.75 14.47
C ALA A 63 1.58 5.77 14.67
N ARG A 64 0.43 6.03 14.03
CA ARG A 64 -0.77 5.23 14.21
C ARG A 64 -1.63 5.27 12.95
N PHE A 65 -2.25 4.14 12.63
CA PHE A 65 -3.17 4.00 11.50
C PHE A 65 -4.59 3.73 11.97
N GLU A 66 -5.56 4.23 11.21
CA GLU A 66 -6.94 3.75 11.23
C GLU A 66 -7.26 3.28 9.81
N HIS A 67 -8.04 2.22 9.68
CA HIS A 67 -8.38 1.66 8.37
C HIS A 67 -9.84 1.22 8.35
N GLU A 68 -10.56 1.66 7.33
CA GLU A 68 -11.95 1.32 7.12
C GLU A 68 -12.14 0.82 5.68
N VAL A 69 -12.64 -0.40 5.55
CA VAL A 69 -12.99 -0.98 4.25
C VAL A 69 -14.45 -0.68 3.96
N HIS A 70 -14.72 -0.01 2.84
CA HIS A 70 -16.08 0.33 2.43
C HIS A 70 -16.70 -0.78 1.59
N ARG A 71 -15.94 -1.32 0.65
CA ARG A 71 -16.39 -2.47 -0.16
C ARG A 71 -15.22 -3.22 -0.75
N VAL A 72 -15.47 -4.52 -0.99
CA VAL A 72 -14.55 -5.42 -1.66
C VAL A 72 -15.30 -6.04 -2.82
N VAL A 73 -14.73 -5.94 -4.02
CA VAL A 73 -15.28 -6.54 -5.23
C VAL A 73 -14.24 -7.48 -5.79
N ALA A 74 -14.63 -8.70 -6.12
CA ALA A 74 -13.69 -9.68 -6.65
C ALA A 74 -14.29 -10.43 -7.83
N GLU A 75 -13.49 -10.62 -8.86
CA GLU A 75 -13.86 -11.37 -10.06
C GLU A 75 -12.59 -12.01 -10.64
N GLY A 76 -12.62 -13.31 -10.88
CA GLY A 76 -11.45 -14.02 -11.38
C GLY A 76 -10.26 -13.83 -10.44
N PRO A 77 -9.08 -13.45 -10.96
CA PRO A 77 -7.90 -13.21 -10.15
C PRO A 77 -7.87 -11.83 -9.48
N SER A 78 -8.86 -10.98 -9.73
CA SER A 78 -8.83 -9.58 -9.30
C SER A 78 -9.61 -9.35 -8.02
N VAL A 79 -9.04 -8.59 -7.09
CA VAL A 79 -9.70 -8.12 -5.87
C VAL A 79 -9.53 -6.61 -5.80
N ILE A 80 -10.64 -5.88 -5.76
CA ILE A 80 -10.65 -4.43 -5.70
C ILE A 80 -11.23 -4.01 -4.35
N VAL A 81 -10.52 -3.15 -3.64
CA VAL A 81 -10.91 -2.65 -2.32
C VAL A 81 -11.06 -1.14 -2.38
N GLU A 82 -12.24 -0.65 -2.00
CA GLU A 82 -12.46 0.77 -1.74
C GLU A 82 -12.36 0.97 -0.24
N HIS A 83 -11.45 1.82 0.19
CA HIS A 83 -11.16 1.97 1.61
C HIS A 83 -10.65 3.37 1.96
N THR A 84 -10.62 3.66 3.25
CA THR A 84 -10.07 4.88 3.80
C THR A 84 -9.03 4.53 4.84
N GLU A 85 -7.87 5.13 4.76
CA GLU A 85 -6.88 5.05 5.81
C GLU A 85 -6.65 6.42 6.42
N THR A 86 -6.39 6.44 7.72
CA THR A 86 -6.05 7.66 8.43
C THR A 86 -4.68 7.47 9.05
N TRP A 87 -3.78 8.39 8.78
CA TRP A 87 -2.41 8.39 9.33
C TRP A 87 -2.31 9.45 10.40
N HIS A 88 -1.83 9.06 11.57
CA HIS A 88 -1.54 9.99 12.66
C HIS A 88 -0.03 10.07 12.83
N PHE A 89 0.50 11.28 12.74
CA PHE A 89 1.92 11.54 12.97
C PHE A 89 2.15 12.03 14.40
N GLU A 90 3.33 11.74 14.94
CA GLU A 90 3.69 12.20 16.30
C GLU A 90 3.72 13.72 16.42
N THR A 91 3.99 14.41 15.32
CA THR A 91 3.99 15.87 15.27
C THR A 91 2.58 16.48 15.19
N GLY A 92 1.54 15.63 15.21
CA GLY A 92 0.14 16.05 15.34
C GLY A 92 -0.66 16.11 14.06
N GLU A 93 -0.02 16.04 12.90
CA GLU A 93 -0.75 16.05 11.62
C GLU A 93 -1.54 14.76 11.43
N LYS A 94 -2.63 14.88 10.68
CA LYS A 94 -3.49 13.76 10.35
C LYS A 94 -3.76 13.77 8.84
N VAL A 95 -3.51 12.64 8.21
CA VAL A 95 -3.81 12.45 6.78
C VAL A 95 -4.98 11.49 6.65
N VAL A 96 -6.04 11.91 5.98
CA VAL A 96 -7.17 11.03 5.63
C VAL A 96 -7.09 10.77 4.14
N ASN A 97 -6.93 9.50 3.77
CA ASN A 97 -6.74 9.07 2.40
C ASN A 97 -7.88 8.13 1.98
N HIS A 98 -8.73 8.61 1.07
CA HIS A 98 -9.76 7.78 0.44
C HIS A 98 -9.14 7.21 -0.82
N PHE A 99 -9.07 5.89 -0.94
CA PHE A 99 -8.38 5.28 -2.06
C PHE A 99 -8.99 3.95 -2.48
N VAL A 100 -8.61 3.55 -3.68
CA VAL A 100 -9.00 2.25 -4.25
C VAL A 100 -7.73 1.50 -4.59
N THR A 101 -7.68 0.23 -4.21
CA THR A 101 -6.57 -0.65 -4.56
C THR A 101 -7.04 -1.76 -5.46
N VAL A 102 -6.33 -1.97 -6.56
CA VAL A 102 -6.51 -3.12 -7.45
C VAL A 102 -5.41 -4.13 -7.14
N HIS A 103 -5.83 -5.35 -6.82
CA HIS A 103 -4.89 -6.47 -6.61
C HIS A 103 -5.18 -7.53 -7.67
N GLU A 104 -4.13 -8.12 -8.23
CA GLU A 104 -4.27 -9.34 -9.02
C GLU A 104 -3.47 -10.45 -8.33
N LEU A 105 -4.11 -11.60 -8.17
CA LEU A 105 -3.56 -12.75 -7.47
C LEU A 105 -3.16 -13.84 -8.47
N ARG A 106 -2.08 -14.55 -8.15
CA ARG A 106 -1.65 -15.73 -8.89
C ARG A 106 -1.02 -16.70 -7.89
N ASP A 107 -1.53 -17.93 -7.88
CA ASP A 107 -1.03 -19.00 -7.02
C ASP A 107 -0.92 -18.61 -5.55
N GLY A 108 -1.95 -17.93 -5.04
CA GLY A 108 -2.03 -17.54 -3.64
C GLY A 108 -1.12 -16.37 -3.24
N LYS A 109 -0.65 -15.59 -4.22
CA LYS A 109 0.19 -14.41 -3.98
C LYS A 109 -0.29 -13.23 -4.80
N ILE A 110 -0.01 -12.02 -4.32
CA ILE A 110 -0.30 -10.79 -5.05
C ILE A 110 0.79 -10.58 -6.09
N ARG A 111 0.41 -10.59 -7.37
CA ARG A 111 1.33 -10.31 -8.46
C ARG A 111 1.26 -8.87 -8.95
N LEU A 112 0.14 -8.17 -8.70
CA LEU A 112 -0.03 -6.76 -9.00
C LEU A 112 -0.75 -6.10 -7.84
N TRP A 113 -0.24 -4.96 -7.40
CA TRP A 113 -0.81 -4.12 -6.36
C TRP A 113 -0.73 -2.68 -6.83
N ARG A 114 -1.88 -2.06 -7.09
CA ARG A 114 -1.95 -0.72 -7.66
C ARG A 114 -2.89 0.14 -6.84
N ASP A 115 -2.34 1.21 -6.24
CA ASP A 115 -3.10 2.14 -5.41
C ASP A 115 -3.49 3.38 -6.23
N TYR A 116 -4.79 3.71 -6.19
CA TYR A 116 -5.35 4.91 -6.81
C TYR A 116 -5.76 5.89 -5.71
N TRP A 117 -5.04 6.98 -5.59
CA TRP A 117 -5.30 8.01 -4.59
C TRP A 117 -5.06 9.40 -5.20
N ASP A 118 -5.44 10.46 -4.46
CA ASP A 118 -5.30 11.82 -4.95
C ASP A 118 -4.05 12.49 -4.37
N LEU A 119 -3.11 12.84 -5.23
CA LEU A 119 -1.83 13.44 -4.84
C LEU A 119 -2.03 14.77 -4.13
N GLY A 120 -2.91 15.63 -4.65
CA GLY A 120 -3.17 16.95 -4.06
C GLY A 120 -3.72 16.84 -2.64
N THR A 121 -4.65 15.92 -2.42
CA THR A 121 -5.23 15.67 -1.09
C THR A 121 -4.16 15.21 -0.11
N MET A 122 -3.31 14.28 -0.53
CA MET A 122 -2.22 13.78 0.31
C MET A 122 -1.25 14.90 0.66
N MET A 123 -0.77 15.63 -0.33
CA MET A 123 0.22 16.69 -0.14
C MET A 123 -0.29 17.86 0.69
N SER A 124 -1.59 18.15 0.65
CA SER A 124 -2.19 19.23 1.45
C SER A 124 -2.32 18.89 2.93
N GLN A 125 -2.29 17.62 3.30
CA GLN A 125 -2.47 17.15 4.67
C GLN A 125 -1.17 16.71 5.33
N ALA A 126 -0.23 16.17 4.55
CA ALA A 126 0.99 15.56 5.07
C ALA A 126 1.94 16.58 5.68
N PRO A 127 2.69 16.21 6.75
CA PRO A 127 3.69 17.10 7.31
C PRO A 127 4.78 17.43 6.30
N LYS A 128 5.26 18.66 6.32
CA LYS A 128 6.35 19.09 5.44
C LYS A 128 7.59 18.21 5.55
N TRP A 129 7.94 17.85 6.78
CA TRP A 129 9.13 17.02 7.02
C TRP A 129 9.00 15.64 6.41
N TRP A 130 7.76 15.09 6.35
CA TRP A 130 7.49 13.79 5.72
C TRP A 130 7.67 13.90 4.20
N ILE A 131 7.12 14.95 3.61
CA ILE A 131 7.26 15.20 2.15
C ILE A 131 8.73 15.33 1.77
N GLU A 132 9.51 16.07 2.56
CA GLU A 132 10.94 16.26 2.35
C GLU A 132 11.71 14.95 2.48
N GLN A 133 11.34 14.11 3.45
CA GLN A 133 11.94 12.80 3.63
C GLN A 133 11.69 11.88 2.43
N ILE A 134 10.46 11.83 1.95
CA ILE A 134 10.11 11.06 0.76
C ILE A 134 10.94 11.52 -0.45
N ALA A 135 11.10 12.82 -0.63
CA ALA A 135 11.83 13.40 -1.75
C ALA A 135 13.32 13.05 -1.75
N ARG A 136 13.90 12.67 -0.61
CA ARG A 136 15.31 12.24 -0.52
C ARG A 136 15.54 10.81 -1.03
N HIS A 137 14.49 10.04 -1.20
CA HIS A 137 14.58 8.66 -1.70
C HIS A 137 14.35 8.64 -3.21
N SER A 138 14.94 7.67 -3.88
CA SER A 138 14.80 7.49 -5.33
C SER A 138 14.32 6.09 -5.66
N GLU A 139 13.71 5.92 -6.82
CA GLU A 139 13.24 4.61 -7.25
C GLU A 139 14.37 3.59 -7.42
N ALA A 140 15.63 4.04 -7.54
CA ALA A 140 16.77 3.14 -7.57
C ALA A 140 16.90 2.26 -6.33
N GLU A 141 16.30 2.70 -5.20
CA GLU A 141 16.33 1.96 -3.94
C GLU A 141 15.41 0.74 -3.95
N TRP A 142 14.43 0.71 -4.86
CA TRP A 142 13.42 -0.37 -4.92
C TRP A 142 13.12 -0.86 -6.34
N SER A 143 13.99 -0.54 -7.28
CA SER A 143 13.83 -1.03 -8.66
C SER A 143 14.63 -2.30 -8.94
#